data_f038d33747273db39eba0ba03acc1ab6
#
_entry.id   f038d33747273db39eba0ba03acc1ab6
#
_cell.length_a   1.000
_cell.length_b   1.000
_cell.length_c   1.000
_cell.angle_alpha   90.00
_cell.angle_beta   90.00
_cell.angle_gamma   90.00
#
_symmetry.space_group_name_H-M   'P 1'
#
loop_
_entity.id
_entity.type
_entity.pdbx_description
1 polymer ?
#
loop_
_entity_poly.entity_id
_entity_poly.type
_entity_poly.pdbx_seq_one_letter_code
_entity_poly.pdbx_strand_id
1 'polypeptide(L)'
;MKSKCSLYFPIPPCSTFNNQSGTSNLSASFRRSNPLRLKNISESEAAERLIKGQINIDLGVAAFGVQSSLPDVQRVFYQLYGDYKLLDEASPADFRVAVQSPQSLRRWYKPQIHFLLDEFVPFLPLPRSQAYPVLEWGMNWCMASHMHRYLLLHGAVLEKDGKAIIFPAPPGSGKSTVTAYLAHSGWRLLSDEMTVINLETGLVHPFVRPICLKNNSIDLVKSWFPEVTISNIARDTNKGDVAHVKPPIASIDNIKQTAQVIAVVLPKYTADVMLDIYSLTKADAFQALSDNAFNDSVLGADGFLALQKLVESTDAVEIHYNDLAEVSAFLNEGQFAP
;
A
#
# COMPACT_ATOMS: atom_id res chain seq x y z
N MET A 1 3.40 29.74 -7.28
CA MET A 1 4.49 28.79 -7.52
C MET A 1 4.45 27.77 -6.40
N LYS A 2 3.71 26.66 -6.58
CA LYS A 2 3.62 25.57 -5.60
C LYS A 2 4.67 24.53 -6.01
N SER A 3 5.63 24.26 -5.14
CA SER A 3 6.68 23.27 -5.36
C SER A 3 6.04 21.88 -5.46
N LYS A 4 6.04 21.31 -6.67
CA LYS A 4 5.80 19.89 -6.89
C LYS A 4 6.88 19.15 -6.11
N CYS A 5 6.50 18.40 -5.09
CA CYS A 5 7.38 17.43 -4.44
C CYS A 5 7.54 16.24 -5.41
N SER A 6 8.28 16.49 -6.49
CA SER A 6 8.65 15.50 -7.50
C SER A 6 9.79 14.69 -6.91
N LEU A 7 9.48 13.50 -6.41
CA LEU A 7 10.48 12.46 -6.23
C LEU A 7 10.90 11.99 -7.64
N TYR A 8 11.82 12.72 -8.26
CA TYR A 8 12.50 12.28 -9.48
C TYR A 8 13.39 11.09 -9.10
N PHE A 9 12.95 9.90 -9.48
CA PHE A 9 13.75 8.68 -9.37
C PHE A 9 14.27 8.33 -10.77
N PRO A 10 15.57 8.07 -10.95
CA PRO A 10 16.09 7.61 -12.23
C PRO A 10 15.55 6.19 -12.52
N ILE A 11 15.02 6.01 -13.71
CA ILE A 11 14.55 4.71 -14.23
C ILE A 11 15.79 3.98 -14.79
N PRO A 12 16.11 2.76 -14.32
CA PRO A 12 17.16 1.95 -14.93
C PRO A 12 16.71 1.39 -16.29
N PRO A 13 17.63 1.15 -17.25
CA PRO A 13 17.29 0.61 -18.55
C PRO A 13 16.75 -0.83 -18.45
N CYS A 14 15.69 -1.09 -19.22
CA CYS A 14 14.97 -2.35 -19.32
C CYS A 14 15.90 -3.46 -19.87
N SER A 15 16.11 -4.54 -19.11
CA SER A 15 16.69 -5.79 -19.60
C SER A 15 15.57 -6.75 -20.01
N THR A 16 15.62 -7.18 -21.26
CA THR A 16 14.67 -8.13 -21.88
C THR A 16 14.77 -9.51 -21.26
N PHE A 17 13.69 -10.02 -20.70
CA PHE A 17 13.57 -11.42 -20.28
C PHE A 17 12.94 -12.28 -21.37
N ASN A 18 13.62 -13.35 -21.74
CA ASN A 18 13.15 -14.40 -22.65
C ASN A 18 12.26 -15.40 -21.87
N ASN A 19 11.01 -15.54 -22.32
CA ASN A 19 10.08 -16.59 -21.87
C ASN A 19 10.39 -17.90 -22.63
N GLN A 20 10.74 -18.96 -21.91
CA GLN A 20 10.62 -20.33 -22.38
C GLN A 20 9.57 -21.07 -21.58
N SER A 21 8.51 -21.48 -22.26
CA SER A 21 7.41 -22.30 -21.75
C SER A 21 7.80 -23.78 -21.76
N GLY A 22 7.82 -24.39 -20.59
CA GLY A 22 7.93 -25.85 -20.44
C GLY A 22 6.75 -26.37 -19.64
N THR A 23 5.83 -27.08 -20.30
CA THR A 23 4.72 -27.80 -19.66
C THR A 23 5.17 -29.17 -19.18
N SER A 24 5.11 -29.42 -17.87
CA SER A 24 5.17 -30.77 -17.31
C SER A 24 4.02 -30.99 -16.32
N ASN A 25 3.11 -31.89 -16.70
CA ASN A 25 2.04 -32.41 -15.84
C ASN A 25 2.61 -33.28 -14.73
N LEU A 26 2.44 -32.87 -13.48
CA LEU A 26 2.59 -33.74 -12.31
C LEU A 26 1.38 -33.53 -11.40
N SER A 27 0.44 -34.46 -11.45
CA SER A 27 -0.67 -34.59 -10.51
C SER A 27 -0.16 -35.11 -9.18
N ALA A 28 0.12 -34.21 -8.22
CA ALA A 28 0.33 -34.55 -6.84
C ALA A 28 -0.91 -34.15 -6.04
N SER A 29 -1.49 -35.13 -5.32
CA SER A 29 -2.60 -34.93 -4.40
C SER A 29 -2.16 -34.02 -3.23
N PHE A 30 -2.41 -32.71 -3.35
CA PHE A 30 -2.16 -31.76 -2.28
C PHE A 30 -3.23 -31.92 -1.19
N ARG A 31 -2.87 -32.47 -0.04
CA ARG A 31 -3.58 -32.20 1.21
C ARG A 31 -3.51 -30.68 1.43
N ARG A 32 -4.67 -30.00 1.46
CA ARG A 32 -4.78 -28.58 1.82
C ARG A 32 -4.43 -28.43 3.31
N SER A 33 -3.15 -28.36 3.65
CA SER A 33 -2.74 -27.80 4.94
C SER A 33 -3.08 -26.30 4.92
N ASN A 34 -3.63 -25.78 6.02
CA ASN A 34 -3.80 -24.32 6.15
C ASN A 34 -2.45 -23.66 5.86
N PRO A 35 -2.41 -22.63 4.97
CA PRO A 35 -1.15 -21.99 4.63
C PRO A 35 -0.51 -21.41 5.90
N LEU A 36 0.78 -21.66 6.07
CA LEU A 36 1.55 -21.17 7.21
C LEU A 36 1.53 -19.63 7.22
N ARG A 37 1.15 -19.03 8.33
CA ARG A 37 1.22 -17.58 8.53
C ARG A 37 2.47 -17.21 9.32
N LEU A 38 2.96 -15.98 9.17
CA LEU A 38 4.15 -15.54 9.89
C LEU A 38 4.02 -15.70 11.41
N LYS A 39 2.84 -15.45 11.98
CA LYS A 39 2.58 -15.64 13.42
C LYS A 39 2.59 -17.09 13.88
N ASN A 40 2.61 -18.09 12.99
CA ASN A 40 2.65 -19.50 13.33
C ASN A 40 4.08 -20.00 13.63
N ILE A 41 5.09 -19.20 13.33
CA ILE A 41 6.48 -19.40 13.77
C ILE A 41 6.78 -18.44 14.91
N SER A 42 7.81 -18.73 15.72
CA SER A 42 8.20 -17.84 16.80
C SER A 42 8.83 -16.55 16.27
N GLU A 43 8.79 -15.47 17.08
CA GLU A 43 9.44 -14.19 16.72
C GLU A 43 10.95 -14.39 16.49
N SER A 44 11.61 -15.26 17.28
CA SER A 44 13.03 -15.60 17.11
C SER A 44 13.28 -16.29 15.77
N GLU A 45 12.45 -17.26 15.38
CA GLU A 45 12.56 -17.95 14.08
C GLU A 45 12.29 -16.97 12.93
N ALA A 46 11.28 -16.10 13.06
CA ALA A 46 11.01 -15.08 12.05
C ALA A 46 12.20 -14.13 11.89
N ALA A 47 12.84 -13.71 12.98
CA ALA A 47 14.03 -12.87 12.95
C ALA A 47 15.19 -13.56 12.23
N GLU A 48 15.46 -14.85 12.52
CA GLU A 48 16.49 -15.64 11.83
C GLU A 48 16.21 -15.74 10.33
N ARG A 49 14.96 -16.01 9.95
CA ARG A 49 14.56 -16.10 8.54
C ARG A 49 14.67 -14.73 7.84
N LEU A 50 14.33 -13.63 8.52
CA LEU A 50 14.52 -12.27 7.98
C LEU A 50 16.00 -11.94 7.76
N ILE A 51 16.89 -12.35 8.67
CA ILE A 51 18.34 -12.16 8.47
C ILE A 51 18.81 -12.89 7.20
N LYS A 52 18.29 -14.10 6.96
CA LYS A 52 18.68 -14.94 5.81
C LYS A 52 17.95 -14.61 4.51
N GLY A 53 16.96 -13.70 4.54
CA GLY A 53 16.12 -13.40 3.37
C GLY A 53 15.18 -14.55 2.97
N GLN A 54 14.76 -15.36 3.94
CA GLN A 54 13.89 -16.55 3.78
C GLN A 54 12.41 -16.25 4.10
N ILE A 55 12.01 -15.01 4.21
CA ILE A 55 10.62 -14.60 4.37
C ILE A 55 10.09 -14.12 3.01
N ASN A 56 9.21 -14.90 2.42
CA ASN A 56 8.43 -14.52 1.24
C ASN A 56 6.97 -14.36 1.65
N ILE A 57 6.38 -13.18 1.39
CA ILE A 57 4.98 -12.86 1.71
C ILE A 57 4.20 -12.49 0.45
N ASP A 58 2.93 -12.88 0.44
CA ASP A 58 1.98 -12.53 -0.60
C ASP A 58 1.20 -11.27 -0.17
N LEU A 59 1.30 -10.19 -0.94
CA LEU A 59 0.60 -8.92 -0.69
C LEU A 59 -0.58 -8.68 -1.63
N GLY A 60 -1.00 -9.70 -2.37
CA GLY A 60 -2.09 -9.64 -3.34
C GLY A 60 -1.57 -9.63 -4.76
N VAL A 61 -1.36 -8.45 -5.32
CA VAL A 61 -0.89 -8.28 -6.70
C VAL A 61 0.57 -8.67 -6.90
N ALA A 62 1.38 -8.64 -5.84
CA ALA A 62 2.80 -8.99 -5.86
C ALA A 62 3.25 -9.74 -4.61
N ALA A 63 4.25 -10.58 -4.76
CA ALA A 63 4.95 -11.28 -3.68
C ALA A 63 6.29 -10.61 -3.38
N PHE A 64 6.61 -10.44 -2.09
CA PHE A 64 7.85 -9.82 -1.64
C PHE A 64 8.69 -10.78 -0.80
N GLY A 65 9.96 -10.94 -1.19
CA GLY A 65 10.99 -11.50 -0.33
C GLY A 65 11.58 -10.38 0.54
N VAL A 66 11.54 -10.55 1.86
CA VAL A 66 11.96 -9.49 2.79
C VAL A 66 13.18 -9.92 3.59
N GLN A 67 14.18 -9.05 3.65
CA GLN A 67 15.41 -9.26 4.42
C GLN A 67 15.71 -8.06 5.33
N SER A 68 16.06 -8.34 6.59
CA SER A 68 16.61 -7.34 7.48
C SER A 68 17.38 -7.97 8.65
N SER A 69 18.53 -7.41 8.96
CA SER A 69 19.31 -7.74 10.18
C SER A 69 19.05 -6.75 11.32
N LEU A 70 18.11 -5.81 11.16
CA LEU A 70 17.80 -4.78 12.14
C LEU A 70 16.71 -5.26 13.11
N PRO A 71 16.99 -5.44 14.42
CA PRO A 71 16.01 -5.98 15.37
C PRO A 71 14.69 -5.19 15.42
N ASP A 72 14.76 -3.84 15.28
CA ASP A 72 13.56 -3.01 15.28
C ASP A 72 12.66 -3.29 14.07
N VAL A 73 13.26 -3.49 12.88
CA VAL A 73 12.52 -3.87 11.66
C VAL A 73 11.92 -5.26 11.82
N GLN A 74 12.69 -6.22 12.32
CA GLN A 74 12.25 -7.61 12.53
C GLN A 74 11.03 -7.68 13.44
N ARG A 75 11.08 -7.01 14.59
CA ARG A 75 9.99 -6.97 15.57
C ARG A 75 8.73 -6.32 14.99
N VAL A 76 8.85 -5.13 14.39
CA VAL A 76 7.70 -4.42 13.82
C VAL A 76 7.11 -5.18 12.63
N PHE A 77 7.95 -5.76 11.78
CA PHE A 77 7.51 -6.61 10.69
C PHE A 77 6.72 -7.82 11.19
N TYR A 78 7.22 -8.55 12.19
CA TYR A 78 6.52 -9.67 12.79
C TYR A 78 5.15 -9.27 13.37
N GLN A 79 5.07 -8.12 14.07
CA GLN A 79 3.82 -7.61 14.64
C GLN A 79 2.77 -7.26 13.58
N LEU A 80 3.17 -6.55 12.52
CA LEU A 80 2.24 -6.02 11.53
C LEU A 80 1.92 -7.04 10.43
N TYR A 81 2.88 -7.89 10.05
CA TYR A 81 2.70 -8.91 9.01
C TYR A 81 2.40 -10.31 9.55
N GLY A 82 2.20 -10.48 10.87
CA GLY A 82 1.98 -11.77 11.50
C GLY A 82 0.83 -12.59 10.90
N ASP A 83 -0.23 -11.94 10.42
CA ASP A 83 -1.38 -12.62 9.82
C ASP A 83 -1.23 -12.97 8.34
N TYR A 84 -0.16 -12.50 7.68
CA TYR A 84 0.07 -12.80 6.27
C TYR A 84 0.57 -14.23 6.08
N LYS A 85 0.19 -14.81 4.95
CA LYS A 85 0.62 -16.15 4.55
C LYS A 85 2.08 -16.09 4.11
N LEU A 86 2.88 -17.01 4.63
CA LEU A 86 4.22 -17.27 4.13
C LEU A 86 4.12 -18.09 2.85
N LEU A 87 4.83 -17.67 1.83
CA LEU A 87 5.06 -18.47 0.65
C LEU A 87 6.25 -19.42 0.89
N ASP A 88 6.28 -20.53 0.17
CA ASP A 88 7.43 -21.43 0.22
C ASP A 88 8.72 -20.70 -0.17
N GLU A 89 9.84 -21.02 0.46
CA GLU A 89 11.15 -20.41 0.17
C GLU A 89 11.54 -20.57 -1.31
N ALA A 90 11.12 -21.69 -1.93
CA ALA A 90 11.35 -21.98 -3.35
C ALA A 90 10.41 -21.18 -4.28
N SER A 91 9.36 -20.54 -3.74
CA SER A 91 8.45 -19.73 -4.55
C SER A 91 9.15 -18.44 -4.96
N PRO A 92 9.12 -18.07 -6.25
CA PRO A 92 9.69 -16.80 -6.68
C PRO A 92 8.92 -15.64 -6.05
N ALA A 93 9.65 -14.67 -5.50
CA ALA A 93 9.10 -13.37 -5.16
C ALA A 93 9.25 -12.42 -6.35
N ASP A 94 8.24 -11.56 -6.59
CA ASP A 94 8.33 -10.54 -7.64
C ASP A 94 9.42 -9.51 -7.31
N PHE A 95 9.62 -9.23 -6.02
CA PHE A 95 10.64 -8.30 -5.52
C PHE A 95 11.35 -8.89 -4.30
N ARG A 96 12.67 -8.80 -4.27
CA ARG A 96 13.49 -9.09 -3.08
C ARG A 96 14.01 -7.79 -2.50
N VAL A 97 13.49 -7.42 -1.34
CA VAL A 97 13.82 -6.14 -0.70
C VAL A 97 14.57 -6.35 0.61
N ALA A 98 15.51 -5.45 0.89
CA ALA A 98 16.24 -5.48 2.14
C ALA A 98 16.36 -4.09 2.78
N VAL A 99 16.35 -4.06 4.12
CA VAL A 99 16.72 -2.88 4.90
C VAL A 99 17.85 -3.26 5.86
N GLN A 100 19.00 -2.63 5.69
CA GLN A 100 20.21 -3.00 6.42
C GLN A 100 21.12 -1.80 6.71
N SER A 101 21.96 -1.94 7.73
CA SER A 101 22.98 -0.93 8.05
C SER A 101 24.11 -0.95 7.02
N PRO A 102 24.71 0.20 6.66
CA PRO A 102 25.91 0.24 5.82
C PRO A 102 27.08 -0.44 6.54
N GLN A 103 28.05 -0.93 5.75
CA GLN A 103 29.28 -1.52 6.28
C GLN A 103 30.33 -0.46 6.70
N SER A 104 30.01 0.83 6.62
CA SER A 104 30.85 1.96 6.97
C SER A 104 30.72 2.38 8.43
N LEU A 105 31.54 3.38 8.87
CA LEU A 105 31.44 4.02 10.19
C LEU A 105 30.05 4.60 10.50
N ARG A 106 29.23 4.85 9.49
CA ARG A 106 27.82 5.26 9.61
C ARG A 106 26.91 4.19 10.24
N ARG A 107 27.43 3.01 10.51
CA ARG A 107 26.77 1.99 11.31
C ARG A 107 26.71 2.40 12.80
N TRP A 108 27.70 3.16 13.27
CA TRP A 108 27.90 3.50 14.69
C TRP A 108 27.71 4.98 14.99
N TYR A 109 28.20 5.85 14.08
CA TYR A 109 28.09 7.30 14.26
C TYR A 109 27.01 7.86 13.33
N LYS A 110 25.96 8.49 13.93
CA LYS A 110 24.72 8.90 13.25
C LYS A 110 24.19 7.74 12.39
N PRO A 111 23.71 6.67 13.02
CA PRO A 111 23.38 5.41 12.33
C PRO A 111 22.44 5.62 11.16
N GLN A 112 22.80 5.06 10.02
CA GLN A 112 22.04 5.11 8.77
C GLN A 112 21.65 3.71 8.33
N ILE A 113 20.70 3.65 7.39
CA ILE A 113 20.27 2.43 6.72
C ILE A 113 20.19 2.65 5.22
N HIS A 114 20.28 1.54 4.49
CA HIS A 114 19.99 1.45 3.06
C HIS A 114 18.76 0.59 2.84
N PHE A 115 17.94 0.99 1.88
CA PHE A 115 16.97 0.10 1.24
C PHE A 115 17.63 -0.50 0.00
N LEU A 116 17.41 -1.78 -0.25
CA LEU A 116 17.89 -2.49 -1.43
C LEU A 116 16.73 -3.19 -2.13
N LEU A 117 16.75 -3.17 -3.45
CA LEU A 117 16.01 -4.07 -4.31
C LEU A 117 17.05 -4.99 -4.96
N ASP A 118 17.02 -6.27 -4.61
CA ASP A 118 18.11 -7.22 -4.85
C ASP A 118 19.46 -6.65 -4.31
N GLU A 119 20.40 -6.34 -5.18
CA GLU A 119 21.67 -5.70 -4.83
C GLU A 119 21.71 -4.19 -5.10
N PHE A 120 20.65 -3.64 -5.72
CA PHE A 120 20.59 -2.22 -6.10
C PHE A 120 20.10 -1.36 -4.93
N VAL A 121 20.79 -0.22 -4.70
CA VAL A 121 20.44 0.78 -3.66
C VAL A 121 19.80 1.99 -4.35
N PRO A 122 18.46 2.10 -4.40
CA PRO A 122 17.77 3.18 -5.13
C PRO A 122 17.78 4.53 -4.42
N PHE A 123 17.96 4.54 -3.09
CA PHE A 123 17.81 5.73 -2.28
C PHE A 123 19.11 6.13 -1.58
N LEU A 124 19.25 7.43 -1.30
CA LEU A 124 20.28 7.90 -0.37
C LEU A 124 20.04 7.29 1.01
N PRO A 125 21.11 7.08 1.80
CA PRO A 125 20.99 6.55 3.16
C PRO A 125 20.08 7.43 4.03
N LEU A 126 19.22 6.80 4.82
CA LEU A 126 18.30 7.45 5.75
C LEU A 126 18.66 7.13 7.21
N PRO A 127 18.21 7.93 8.18
CA PRO A 127 18.42 7.65 9.59
C PRO A 127 17.87 6.27 10.00
N ARG A 128 18.59 5.54 10.87
CA ARG A 128 18.17 4.21 11.35
C ARG A 128 16.80 4.21 12.03
N SER A 129 16.41 5.32 12.67
CA SER A 129 15.08 5.48 13.29
C SER A 129 13.92 5.38 12.29
N GLN A 130 14.19 5.52 10.99
CA GLN A 130 13.21 5.43 9.91
C GLN A 130 13.25 4.07 9.19
N ALA A 131 13.94 3.06 9.72
CA ALA A 131 14.20 1.81 9.01
C ALA A 131 12.92 1.07 8.59
N TYR A 132 11.92 0.98 9.46
CA TYR A 132 10.66 0.32 9.11
C TYR A 132 9.83 1.14 8.08
N PRO A 133 9.58 2.45 8.27
CA PRO A 133 8.97 3.28 7.22
C PRO A 133 9.67 3.18 5.86
N VAL A 134 11.00 3.08 5.85
CA VAL A 134 11.77 2.92 4.59
C VAL A 134 11.47 1.60 3.90
N LEU A 135 11.27 0.51 4.64
CA LEU A 135 10.82 -0.76 4.06
C LEU A 135 9.48 -0.58 3.33
N GLU A 136 8.50 0.05 3.98
CA GLU A 136 7.17 0.29 3.39
C GLU A 136 7.22 1.22 2.16
N TRP A 137 7.98 2.30 2.23
CA TRP A 137 8.15 3.22 1.10
C TRP A 137 8.90 2.57 -0.06
N GLY A 138 9.89 1.73 0.25
CA GLY A 138 10.64 0.98 -0.75
C GLY A 138 9.75 -0.03 -1.49
N MET A 139 8.84 -0.73 -0.79
CA MET A 139 7.87 -1.61 -1.44
C MET A 139 6.95 -0.83 -2.39
N ASN A 140 6.49 0.37 -2.01
CA ASN A 140 5.73 1.24 -2.92
C ASN A 140 6.54 1.64 -4.14
N TRP A 141 7.82 1.98 -3.93
CA TRP A 141 8.71 2.35 -5.02
C TRP A 141 8.92 1.16 -6.00
N CYS A 142 9.10 -0.07 -5.48
CA CYS A 142 9.21 -1.25 -6.34
C CYS A 142 7.99 -1.40 -7.25
N MET A 143 6.79 -1.26 -6.70
CA MET A 143 5.54 -1.32 -7.47
C MET A 143 5.48 -0.21 -8.52
N ALA A 144 5.69 1.05 -8.11
CA ALA A 144 5.59 2.21 -9.00
C ALA A 144 6.61 2.16 -10.16
N SER A 145 7.80 1.61 -9.90
CA SER A 145 8.88 1.57 -10.87
C SER A 145 8.88 0.36 -11.81
N HIS A 146 8.14 -0.72 -11.48
CA HIS A 146 8.28 -1.99 -12.21
C HIS A 146 6.95 -2.63 -12.64
N MET A 147 5.80 -2.24 -12.03
CA MET A 147 4.52 -2.91 -12.30
C MET A 147 3.70 -2.21 -13.39
N HIS A 148 4.30 -2.02 -14.56
CA HIS A 148 3.70 -1.27 -15.69
C HIS A 148 2.60 -2.03 -16.44
N ARG A 149 2.22 -3.23 -16.03
CA ARG A 149 1.03 -3.94 -16.55
C ARG A 149 -0.28 -3.51 -15.86
N TYR A 150 -0.19 -2.57 -14.92
CA TYR A 150 -1.31 -1.98 -14.19
C TYR A 150 -1.25 -0.46 -14.27
N LEU A 151 -2.40 0.18 -14.24
CA LEU A 151 -2.48 1.59 -13.89
C LEU A 151 -2.32 1.73 -12.37
N LEU A 152 -1.36 2.53 -11.95
CA LEU A 152 -1.03 2.75 -10.54
C LEU A 152 -1.38 4.18 -10.14
N LEU A 153 -2.28 4.34 -9.15
CA LEU A 153 -2.70 5.65 -8.66
C LEU A 153 -2.29 5.83 -7.19
N HIS A 154 -1.84 7.02 -6.84
CA HIS A 154 -1.63 7.40 -5.45
C HIS A 154 -3.00 7.65 -4.79
N GLY A 155 -3.51 6.63 -4.15
CA GLY A 155 -4.82 6.68 -3.50
C GLY A 155 -5.04 5.44 -2.64
N ALA A 156 -5.87 5.60 -1.61
CA ALA A 156 -6.39 4.47 -0.88
C ALA A 156 -7.55 3.85 -1.66
N VAL A 157 -7.79 2.56 -1.44
CA VAL A 157 -8.97 1.89 -1.95
C VAL A 157 -9.51 0.92 -0.92
N LEU A 158 -10.80 1.07 -0.65
CA LEU A 158 -11.56 0.21 0.26
C LEU A 158 -12.75 -0.39 -0.49
N GLU A 159 -13.17 -1.54 -0.04
CA GLU A 159 -14.25 -2.30 -0.68
C GLU A 159 -15.27 -2.74 0.35
N LYS A 160 -16.54 -2.75 -0.07
CA LYS A 160 -17.62 -3.35 0.64
C LYS A 160 -18.59 -4.02 -0.34
N ASP A 161 -18.94 -5.27 -0.08
CA ASP A 161 -19.88 -6.07 -0.90
C ASP A 161 -19.51 -6.12 -2.41
N GLY A 162 -18.23 -6.24 -2.71
CA GLY A 162 -17.69 -6.30 -4.08
C GLY A 162 -17.50 -4.94 -4.75
N LYS A 163 -17.90 -3.85 -4.12
CA LYS A 163 -17.88 -2.48 -4.63
C LYS A 163 -16.72 -1.70 -4.01
N ALA A 164 -15.79 -1.23 -4.82
CA ALA A 164 -14.62 -0.48 -4.38
C ALA A 164 -14.79 1.03 -4.56
N ILE A 165 -14.29 1.79 -3.60
CA ILE A 165 -14.20 3.25 -3.64
C ILE A 165 -12.72 3.63 -3.62
N ILE A 166 -12.30 4.48 -4.57
CA ILE A 166 -10.95 5.05 -4.60
C ILE A 166 -10.97 6.41 -3.91
N PHE A 167 -9.98 6.64 -3.06
CA PHE A 167 -9.73 7.91 -2.38
C PHE A 167 -8.41 8.50 -2.88
N PRO A 168 -8.38 9.12 -4.08
CA PRO A 168 -7.22 9.85 -4.53
C PRO A 168 -7.19 11.18 -3.77
N ALA A 169 -6.09 11.49 -3.13
CA ALA A 169 -6.06 12.74 -2.40
C ALA A 169 -4.62 13.20 -2.19
N PRO A 170 -4.38 14.52 -2.25
CA PRO A 170 -3.07 15.09 -1.98
C PRO A 170 -2.64 14.80 -0.54
N PRO A 171 -1.34 14.82 -0.25
CA PRO A 171 -0.84 14.68 1.10
C PRO A 171 -1.48 15.71 2.06
N GLY A 172 -1.95 15.25 3.22
CA GLY A 172 -2.56 16.13 4.23
C GLY A 172 -4.07 16.28 4.16
N SER A 173 -4.76 15.67 3.19
CA SER A 173 -6.23 15.73 3.05
C SER A 173 -7.01 14.92 4.11
N GLY A 174 -6.32 14.11 4.94
CA GLY A 174 -6.98 13.19 5.88
C GLY A 174 -7.18 11.77 5.32
N LYS A 175 -6.73 11.46 4.11
CA LYS A 175 -6.91 10.17 3.43
C LYS A 175 -6.61 8.96 4.32
N SER A 176 -5.41 8.86 4.89
CA SER A 176 -5.03 7.69 5.72
C SER A 176 -5.84 7.59 7.01
N THR A 177 -6.35 8.71 7.53
CA THR A 177 -7.27 8.72 8.69
C THR A 177 -8.62 8.11 8.31
N VAL A 178 -9.20 8.53 7.18
CA VAL A 178 -10.43 7.94 6.59
C VAL A 178 -10.21 6.46 6.31
N THR A 179 -9.08 6.11 5.68
CA THR A 179 -8.73 4.72 5.34
C THR A 179 -8.68 3.83 6.58
N ALA A 180 -7.98 4.26 7.62
CA ALA A 180 -7.87 3.49 8.86
C ALA A 180 -9.22 3.34 9.56
N TYR A 181 -10.00 4.44 9.64
CA TYR A 181 -11.32 4.41 10.24
C TYR A 181 -12.26 3.44 9.54
N LEU A 182 -12.40 3.55 8.22
CA LEU A 182 -13.28 2.68 7.43
C LEU A 182 -12.81 1.22 7.47
N ALA A 183 -11.51 0.96 7.33
CA ALA A 183 -10.98 -0.39 7.37
C ALA A 183 -11.30 -1.10 8.69
N HIS A 184 -11.14 -0.41 9.83
CA HIS A 184 -11.45 -0.96 11.15
C HIS A 184 -12.94 -0.88 11.52
N SER A 185 -13.76 -0.17 10.70
CA SER A 185 -15.22 -0.13 10.81
C SER A 185 -15.95 -1.12 9.87
N GLY A 186 -15.22 -2.12 9.32
CA GLY A 186 -15.80 -3.22 8.57
C GLY A 186 -15.68 -3.14 7.05
N TRP A 187 -15.00 -2.13 6.51
CA TRP A 187 -14.62 -2.09 5.09
C TRP A 187 -13.37 -2.94 4.84
N ARG A 188 -13.33 -3.65 3.74
CA ARG A 188 -12.14 -4.40 3.32
C ARG A 188 -11.11 -3.45 2.71
N LEU A 189 -9.95 -3.34 3.32
CA LEU A 189 -8.81 -2.60 2.75
C LEU A 189 -8.26 -3.36 1.54
N LEU A 190 -8.18 -2.70 0.40
CA LEU A 190 -7.43 -3.20 -0.76
C LEU A 190 -6.03 -2.56 -0.83
N SER A 191 -5.92 -1.28 -0.51
CA SER A 191 -4.64 -0.56 -0.36
C SER A 191 -4.81 0.79 0.34
N ASP A 192 -3.78 1.29 1.02
CA ASP A 192 -3.78 2.65 1.61
C ASP A 192 -3.12 3.70 0.70
N GLU A 193 -2.02 3.39 0.05
CA GLU A 193 -1.23 4.37 -0.70
C GLU A 193 -1.20 4.12 -2.21
N MET A 194 -1.51 2.90 -2.67
CA MET A 194 -1.36 2.52 -4.07
C MET A 194 -2.54 1.72 -4.58
N THR A 195 -3.43 2.37 -5.31
CA THR A 195 -4.50 1.71 -6.04
C THR A 195 -3.93 1.05 -7.29
N VAL A 196 -4.18 -0.25 -7.47
CA VAL A 196 -3.66 -1.06 -8.58
C VAL A 196 -4.80 -1.51 -9.46
N ILE A 197 -4.89 -0.97 -10.68
CA ILE A 197 -5.99 -1.22 -11.63
C ILE A 197 -5.47 -2.03 -12.81
N ASN A 198 -6.12 -3.14 -13.10
CA ASN A 198 -5.82 -3.94 -14.27
C ASN A 198 -6.27 -3.23 -15.55
N LEU A 199 -5.38 -3.07 -16.51
CA LEU A 199 -5.64 -2.31 -17.75
C LEU A 199 -6.73 -2.93 -18.62
N GLU A 200 -6.84 -4.26 -18.61
CA GLU A 200 -7.79 -4.99 -19.46
C GLU A 200 -9.19 -5.04 -18.83
N THR A 201 -9.25 -5.44 -17.55
CA THR A 201 -10.52 -5.68 -16.85
C THR A 201 -11.08 -4.46 -16.14
N GLY A 202 -10.26 -3.46 -15.82
CA GLY A 202 -10.62 -2.30 -14.98
C GLY A 202 -10.82 -2.63 -13.50
N LEU A 203 -10.60 -3.89 -13.10
CA LEU A 203 -10.73 -4.29 -11.69
C LEU A 203 -9.54 -3.82 -10.86
N VAL A 204 -9.83 -3.46 -9.61
CA VAL A 204 -8.78 -3.19 -8.62
C VAL A 204 -8.27 -4.49 -8.05
N HIS A 205 -6.95 -4.64 -8.07
CA HIS A 205 -6.24 -5.72 -7.38
C HIS A 205 -5.80 -5.27 -5.99
N PRO A 206 -5.96 -6.10 -4.96
CA PRO A 206 -5.44 -5.79 -3.63
C PRO A 206 -3.91 -5.71 -3.62
N PHE A 207 -3.40 -4.70 -2.91
CA PHE A 207 -2.03 -4.59 -2.46
C PHE A 207 -2.06 -4.22 -0.97
N VAL A 208 -2.48 -5.21 -0.18
CA VAL A 208 -2.76 -5.02 1.25
C VAL A 208 -1.46 -4.95 2.02
N ARG A 209 -1.26 -3.82 2.71
CA ARG A 209 -0.11 -3.57 3.59
C ARG A 209 -0.54 -2.73 4.79
N PRO A 210 0.30 -2.61 5.83
CA PRO A 210 0.03 -1.74 6.96
C PRO A 210 -0.29 -0.30 6.53
N ILE A 211 -1.36 0.27 7.14
CA ILE A 211 -1.83 1.63 6.83
C ILE A 211 -0.86 2.65 7.42
N CYS A 212 -0.39 3.59 6.62
CA CYS A 212 0.59 4.62 7.01
C CYS A 212 -0.10 5.84 7.65
N LEU A 213 -0.04 5.96 8.96
CA LEU A 213 -0.55 7.11 9.71
C LEU A 213 0.53 8.19 9.91
N LYS A 214 0.10 9.45 9.98
CA LYS A 214 0.98 10.60 10.13
C LYS A 214 0.44 11.57 11.18
N ASN A 215 1.34 12.06 12.05
CA ASN A 215 1.02 13.10 13.02
C ASN A 215 -0.23 12.76 13.88
N ASN A 216 -1.19 13.66 13.96
CA ASN A 216 -2.40 13.50 14.79
C ASN A 216 -3.25 12.27 14.44
N SER A 217 -3.17 11.75 13.21
CA SER A 217 -3.94 10.56 12.84
C SER A 217 -3.54 9.32 13.66
N ILE A 218 -2.32 9.28 14.20
CA ILE A 218 -1.83 8.20 15.04
C ILE A 218 -2.64 8.12 16.34
N ASP A 219 -2.81 9.26 17.01
CA ASP A 219 -3.53 9.32 18.29
C ASP A 219 -5.04 9.17 18.08
N LEU A 220 -5.59 9.70 16.99
CA LEU A 220 -7.00 9.50 16.64
C LEU A 220 -7.32 8.00 16.45
N VAL A 221 -6.54 7.28 15.65
CA VAL A 221 -6.78 5.86 15.42
C VAL A 221 -6.63 5.04 16.70
N LYS A 222 -5.64 5.36 17.55
CA LYS A 222 -5.50 4.72 18.87
C LYS A 222 -6.71 4.97 19.78
N SER A 223 -7.31 6.15 19.71
CA SER A 223 -8.48 6.48 20.53
C SER A 223 -9.75 5.77 20.06
N TRP A 224 -9.94 5.60 18.74
CA TRP A 224 -11.09 4.91 18.20
C TRP A 224 -10.99 3.38 18.29
N PHE A 225 -9.79 2.86 18.12
CA PHE A 225 -9.52 1.42 18.04
C PHE A 225 -8.32 1.04 18.94
N PRO A 226 -8.50 1.04 20.28
CA PRO A 226 -7.41 0.81 21.23
C PRO A 226 -6.78 -0.59 21.14
N GLU A 227 -7.48 -1.55 20.51
CA GLU A 227 -7.03 -2.94 20.33
C GLU A 227 -6.16 -3.15 19.09
N VAL A 228 -6.09 -2.16 18.18
CA VAL A 228 -5.31 -2.34 16.95
C VAL A 228 -3.81 -2.30 17.20
N THR A 229 -3.09 -3.13 16.49
CA THR A 229 -1.62 -3.14 16.53
C THR A 229 -1.06 -1.99 15.71
N ILE A 230 -0.30 -1.10 16.34
CA ILE A 230 0.38 0.04 15.73
C ILE A 230 1.88 -0.08 15.96
N SER A 231 2.69 0.19 14.95
CA SER A 231 4.15 0.24 15.07
C SER A 231 4.63 1.33 16.03
N ASN A 232 5.91 1.28 16.42
CA ASN A 232 6.56 2.42 17.03
C ASN A 232 6.51 3.64 16.11
N ILE A 233 6.44 4.84 16.70
CA ILE A 233 6.44 6.09 15.93
C ILE A 233 7.87 6.39 15.47
N ALA A 234 8.06 6.50 14.16
CA ALA A 234 9.26 7.08 13.57
C ALA A 234 9.10 8.60 13.52
N ARG A 235 9.93 9.31 14.31
CA ARG A 235 9.87 10.75 14.44
C ARG A 235 10.74 11.46 13.42
N ASP A 236 10.43 12.73 13.18
CA ASP A 236 11.25 13.64 12.35
C ASP A 236 11.52 13.09 10.94
N THR A 237 10.53 12.40 10.36
CA THR A 237 10.61 12.02 8.95
C THR A 237 10.27 13.21 8.05
N ASN A 238 10.61 13.14 6.76
CA ASN A 238 10.18 14.16 5.78
C ASN A 238 8.64 14.29 5.68
N LYS A 239 7.89 13.33 6.25
CA LYS A 239 6.42 13.30 6.29
C LYS A 239 5.86 13.61 7.69
N GLY A 240 6.69 14.08 8.63
CA GLY A 240 6.37 14.25 10.05
C GLY A 240 6.54 12.95 10.84
N ASP A 241 5.83 12.81 11.95
CA ASP A 241 5.79 11.58 12.74
C ASP A 241 4.97 10.51 12.00
N VAL A 242 5.53 9.30 11.85
CA VAL A 242 4.93 8.21 11.07
C VAL A 242 4.81 6.95 11.92
N ALA A 243 3.64 6.31 11.86
CA ALA A 243 3.43 4.97 12.38
C ALA A 243 2.58 4.16 11.39
N HIS A 244 2.60 2.84 11.52
CA HIS A 244 1.83 1.95 10.66
C HIS A 244 0.87 1.11 11.46
N VAL A 245 -0.36 0.99 10.97
CA VAL A 245 -1.44 0.19 11.59
C VAL A 245 -1.60 -1.11 10.84
N LYS A 246 -1.71 -2.20 11.58
CA LYS A 246 -1.99 -3.53 11.03
C LYS A 246 -3.36 -3.54 10.36
N PRO A 247 -3.48 -4.03 9.11
CA PRO A 247 -4.78 -4.15 8.44
C PRO A 247 -5.68 -5.16 9.15
N PRO A 248 -7.02 -5.02 9.04
CA PRO A 248 -7.97 -6.04 9.50
C PRO A 248 -7.69 -7.39 8.84
N ILE A 249 -7.88 -8.47 9.61
CA ILE A 249 -7.62 -9.83 9.13
C ILE A 249 -8.45 -10.20 7.89
N ALA A 250 -9.68 -9.70 7.80
CA ALA A 250 -10.56 -9.92 6.65
C ALA A 250 -9.93 -9.39 5.35
N SER A 251 -9.20 -8.26 5.40
CA SER A 251 -8.47 -7.71 4.24
C SER A 251 -7.32 -8.62 3.82
N ILE A 252 -6.60 -9.18 4.79
CA ILE A 252 -5.48 -10.09 4.54
C ILE A 252 -5.97 -11.45 4.02
N ASP A 253 -7.07 -11.98 4.56
CA ASP A 253 -7.63 -13.28 4.14
C ASP A 253 -8.17 -13.26 2.71
N ASN A 254 -8.69 -12.10 2.28
CA ASN A 254 -9.26 -11.88 0.96
C ASN A 254 -8.31 -11.15 0.00
N ILE A 255 -7.00 -11.27 0.22
CA ILE A 255 -5.96 -10.52 -0.50
C ILE A 255 -5.92 -10.80 -2.02
N LYS A 256 -6.56 -11.86 -2.51
CA LYS A 256 -6.66 -12.21 -3.94
C LYS A 256 -7.98 -11.78 -4.57
N GLN A 257 -8.93 -11.30 -3.80
CA GLN A 257 -10.23 -10.92 -4.31
C GLN A 257 -10.19 -9.49 -4.87
N THR A 258 -10.29 -9.37 -6.18
CA THR A 258 -10.44 -8.09 -6.88
C THR A 258 -11.81 -7.46 -6.61
N ALA A 259 -11.96 -6.18 -6.94
CA ALA A 259 -13.23 -5.47 -6.79
C ALA A 259 -13.47 -4.50 -7.96
N GLN A 260 -14.76 -4.24 -8.24
CA GLN A 260 -15.18 -3.23 -9.20
C GLN A 260 -15.19 -1.85 -8.56
N VAL A 261 -14.55 -0.88 -9.19
CA VAL A 261 -14.65 0.52 -8.74
C VAL A 261 -16.02 1.07 -9.11
N ILE A 262 -16.69 1.67 -8.13
CA ILE A 262 -17.99 2.32 -8.34
C ILE A 262 -17.95 3.83 -8.11
N ALA A 263 -16.99 4.30 -7.31
CA ALA A 263 -16.87 5.72 -7.00
C ALA A 263 -15.42 6.16 -6.77
N VAL A 264 -15.19 7.45 -7.02
CA VAL A 264 -14.00 8.20 -6.68
C VAL A 264 -14.41 9.27 -5.67
N VAL A 265 -13.83 9.25 -4.47
CA VAL A 265 -14.18 10.17 -3.38
C VAL A 265 -12.95 10.95 -2.95
N LEU A 266 -13.00 12.27 -3.05
CA LEU A 266 -11.93 13.19 -2.63
C LEU A 266 -12.24 13.68 -1.21
N PRO A 267 -11.63 13.15 -0.16
CA PRO A 267 -11.89 13.57 1.21
C PRO A 267 -11.14 14.85 1.55
N LYS A 268 -11.83 15.79 2.20
CA LYS A 268 -11.26 17.02 2.72
C LYS A 268 -11.76 17.28 4.14
N TYR A 269 -10.88 17.10 5.11
CA TYR A 269 -11.19 17.43 6.49
C TYR A 269 -11.35 18.95 6.65
N THR A 270 -12.46 19.39 7.25
CA THR A 270 -12.78 20.80 7.52
C THR A 270 -13.44 20.90 8.89
N ALA A 271 -12.82 21.55 9.85
CA ALA A 271 -13.14 21.46 11.27
C ALA A 271 -14.59 21.85 11.64
N ASP A 272 -15.21 22.81 10.97
CA ASP A 272 -16.49 23.40 11.38
C ASP A 272 -17.61 23.17 10.35
N VAL A 273 -17.51 22.08 9.57
CA VAL A 273 -18.47 21.76 8.49
C VAL A 273 -19.09 20.41 8.76
N MET A 274 -20.41 20.32 8.72
CA MET A 274 -21.12 19.03 8.60
C MET A 274 -20.74 18.38 7.27
N LEU A 275 -21.12 17.13 7.05
CA LEU A 275 -20.83 16.44 5.80
C LEU A 275 -21.47 17.15 4.60
N ASP A 276 -20.65 17.82 3.80
CA ASP A 276 -21.04 18.43 2.52
C ASP A 276 -20.48 17.60 1.36
N ILE A 277 -21.31 17.35 0.36
CA ILE A 277 -21.00 16.49 -0.79
C ILE A 277 -21.13 17.31 -2.06
N TYR A 278 -20.07 17.34 -2.85
CA TYR A 278 -19.98 18.07 -4.11
C TYR A 278 -19.73 17.11 -5.25
N SER A 279 -20.66 17.01 -6.20
CA SER A 279 -20.46 16.21 -7.42
C SER A 279 -19.36 16.80 -8.26
N LEU A 280 -18.47 15.94 -8.75
CA LEU A 280 -17.41 16.32 -9.66
C LEU A 280 -17.82 16.05 -11.10
N THR A 281 -17.43 16.92 -12.01
CA THR A 281 -17.55 16.62 -13.44
C THR A 281 -16.59 15.49 -13.84
N LYS A 282 -16.88 14.81 -14.95
CA LYS A 282 -15.95 13.77 -15.48
C LYS A 282 -14.55 14.33 -15.75
N ALA A 283 -14.46 15.61 -16.14
CA ALA A 283 -13.19 16.27 -16.38
C ALA A 283 -12.40 16.51 -15.07
N ASP A 284 -13.08 16.96 -14.01
CA ASP A 284 -12.44 17.15 -12.72
C ASP A 284 -11.99 15.83 -12.10
N ALA A 285 -12.82 14.78 -12.23
CA ALA A 285 -12.48 13.43 -11.79
C ALA A 285 -11.26 12.87 -12.54
N PHE A 286 -11.22 13.05 -13.86
CA PHE A 286 -10.08 12.64 -14.69
C PHE A 286 -8.81 13.37 -14.26
N GLN A 287 -8.88 14.70 -14.07
CA GLN A 287 -7.74 15.48 -13.63
C GLN A 287 -7.24 15.03 -12.26
N ALA A 288 -8.15 14.80 -11.30
CA ALA A 288 -7.79 14.34 -9.96
C ALA A 288 -7.09 12.97 -9.98
N LEU A 289 -7.55 12.04 -10.82
CA LEU A 289 -6.91 10.72 -10.94
C LEU A 289 -5.57 10.82 -11.70
N SER A 290 -5.49 11.60 -12.77
CA SER A 290 -4.25 11.80 -13.54
C SER A 290 -3.16 12.49 -12.71
N ASP A 291 -3.52 13.49 -11.90
CA ASP A 291 -2.56 14.16 -10.99
C ASP A 291 -2.00 13.21 -9.91
N ASN A 292 -2.70 12.13 -9.65
CA ASN A 292 -2.31 11.10 -8.70
C ASN A 292 -1.78 9.81 -9.37
N ALA A 293 -1.64 9.76 -10.69
CA ALA A 293 -1.10 8.60 -11.38
C ALA A 293 0.43 8.54 -11.25
N PHE A 294 0.96 7.34 -10.95
CA PHE A 294 2.39 7.09 -10.87
C PHE A 294 3.02 6.79 -12.23
N ASN A 295 2.27 6.16 -13.12
CA ASN A 295 2.82 5.57 -14.34
C ASN A 295 1.98 5.81 -15.61
N ASP A 296 1.02 6.71 -15.59
CA ASP A 296 0.20 7.08 -16.74
C ASP A 296 1.04 7.50 -17.93
N SER A 297 2.07 8.33 -17.70
CA SER A 297 3.00 8.77 -18.72
C SER A 297 3.85 7.63 -19.32
N VAL A 298 4.18 6.60 -18.53
CA VAL A 298 4.90 5.40 -18.97
C VAL A 298 3.98 4.50 -19.80
N LEU A 299 2.71 4.39 -19.40
CA LEU A 299 1.68 3.63 -20.12
C LEU A 299 1.21 4.33 -21.41
N GLY A 300 1.39 5.65 -21.50
CA GLY A 300 0.99 6.42 -22.68
C GLY A 300 -0.50 6.32 -22.99
N ALA A 301 -0.85 5.88 -24.20
CA ALA A 301 -2.24 5.76 -24.63
C ALA A 301 -3.06 4.78 -23.76
N ASP A 302 -2.47 3.67 -23.35
CA ASP A 302 -3.16 2.67 -22.52
C ASP A 302 -3.49 3.23 -21.12
N GLY A 303 -2.60 4.04 -20.54
CA GLY A 303 -2.84 4.74 -19.28
C GLY A 303 -3.98 5.75 -19.38
N PHE A 304 -3.99 6.55 -20.46
CA PHE A 304 -5.07 7.50 -20.73
C PHE A 304 -6.42 6.80 -20.89
N LEU A 305 -6.48 5.74 -21.71
CA LEU A 305 -7.71 4.98 -21.95
C LEU A 305 -8.22 4.29 -20.68
N ALA A 306 -7.32 3.77 -19.85
CA ALA A 306 -7.70 3.17 -18.57
C ALA A 306 -8.29 4.22 -17.60
N LEU A 307 -7.69 5.42 -17.52
CA LEU A 307 -8.24 6.54 -16.73
C LEU A 307 -9.60 6.99 -17.26
N GLN A 308 -9.74 7.15 -18.57
CA GLN A 308 -10.99 7.52 -19.21
C GLN A 308 -12.10 6.51 -18.89
N LYS A 309 -11.84 5.22 -19.12
CA LYS A 309 -12.79 4.14 -18.80
C LYS A 309 -13.20 4.12 -17.34
N LEU A 310 -12.24 4.32 -16.44
CA LEU A 310 -12.51 4.41 -15.00
C LEU A 310 -13.45 5.56 -14.67
N VAL A 311 -13.16 6.77 -15.18
CA VAL A 311 -13.98 7.96 -14.94
C VAL A 311 -15.38 7.83 -15.55
N GLU A 312 -15.50 7.27 -16.74
CA GLU A 312 -16.80 7.06 -17.40
C GLU A 312 -17.71 6.10 -16.61
N SER A 313 -17.12 5.09 -15.97
CA SER A 313 -17.85 4.02 -15.28
C SER A 313 -18.07 4.28 -13.77
N THR A 314 -17.60 5.40 -13.22
CA THR A 314 -17.67 5.68 -11.78
C THR A 314 -18.30 7.05 -11.50
N ASP A 315 -18.99 7.16 -10.37
CA ASP A 315 -19.36 8.46 -9.82
C ASP A 315 -18.15 9.11 -9.15
N ALA A 316 -18.14 10.44 -9.10
CA ALA A 316 -17.04 11.17 -8.46
C ALA A 316 -17.58 12.32 -7.61
N VAL A 317 -17.12 12.38 -6.36
CA VAL A 317 -17.52 13.42 -5.41
C VAL A 317 -16.32 13.94 -4.60
N GLU A 318 -16.35 15.22 -4.25
CA GLU A 318 -15.53 15.76 -3.17
C GLU A 318 -16.41 15.84 -1.91
N ILE A 319 -15.88 15.38 -0.78
CA ILE A 319 -16.57 15.42 0.50
C ILE A 319 -15.82 16.32 1.48
N HIS A 320 -16.50 17.31 2.07
CA HIS A 320 -16.00 18.06 3.21
C HIS A 320 -16.64 17.51 4.48
N TYR A 321 -15.85 17.23 5.49
CA TYR A 321 -16.34 16.55 6.70
C TYR A 321 -15.52 16.90 7.93
N ASN A 322 -16.13 16.79 9.10
CA ASN A 322 -15.47 16.82 10.39
C ASN A 322 -15.67 15.52 11.20
N ASP A 323 -16.69 14.71 10.86
CA ASP A 323 -17.03 13.44 11.50
C ASP A 323 -16.92 12.26 10.52
N LEU A 324 -16.14 11.26 10.90
CA LEU A 324 -15.98 10.04 10.08
C LEU A 324 -17.14 9.06 10.22
N ALA A 325 -17.98 9.17 11.26
CA ALA A 325 -19.20 8.37 11.35
C ALA A 325 -20.21 8.79 10.28
N GLU A 326 -20.34 10.10 10.03
CA GLU A 326 -21.18 10.64 8.94
C GLU A 326 -20.65 10.19 7.57
N VAL A 327 -19.31 10.29 7.35
CA VAL A 327 -18.68 9.78 6.12
C VAL A 327 -18.96 8.30 5.93
N SER A 328 -18.80 7.49 6.97
CA SER A 328 -19.07 6.05 6.90
C SER A 328 -20.52 5.74 6.59
N ALA A 329 -21.48 6.47 7.17
CA ALA A 329 -22.90 6.32 6.88
C ALA A 329 -23.20 6.63 5.41
N PHE A 330 -22.74 7.78 4.91
CA PHE A 330 -22.89 8.17 3.50
C PHE A 330 -22.32 7.12 2.53
N LEU A 331 -21.09 6.65 2.78
CA LEU A 331 -20.45 5.66 1.91
C LEU A 331 -21.18 4.30 1.93
N ASN A 332 -21.82 3.94 3.06
CA ASN A 332 -22.61 2.72 3.19
C ASN A 332 -23.93 2.77 2.42
N GLU A 333 -24.50 3.95 2.20
CA GLU A 333 -25.71 4.12 1.38
C GLU A 333 -25.42 3.83 -0.10
N GLY A 334 -24.17 4.03 -0.54
CA GLY A 334 -23.71 3.71 -1.90
C GLY A 334 -24.34 4.59 -2.99
N GLN A 335 -24.90 5.72 -2.63
CA GLN A 335 -25.48 6.70 -3.54
C GLN A 335 -24.52 7.88 -3.66
N PHE A 336 -23.73 7.92 -4.75
CA PHE A 336 -22.73 8.94 -5.01
C PHE A 336 -23.17 9.98 -6.04
N ALA A 337 -24.28 9.73 -6.74
CA ALA A 337 -24.95 10.71 -7.60
C ALA A 337 -25.97 11.49 -6.78
N PRO A 338 -26.14 12.81 -7.00
CA PRO A 338 -27.17 13.61 -6.33
C PRO A 338 -28.58 13.22 -6.73
#